data_b61d49b4b2272cff0acb3420ff62baf6
#
_entry.id   b61d49b4b2272cff0acb3420ff62baf6
#
_cell.length_a   1.000
_cell.length_b   1.000
_cell.length_c   1.000
_cell.angle_alpha   90.00
_cell.angle_beta   90.00
_cell.angle_gamma   90.00
#
_symmetry.space_group_name_H-M   'P 1'
#
loop_
_entity.id
_entity.type
_entity.pdbx_description
1 polymer ?
#
loop_
_entity_poly.entity_id
_entity_poly.type
_entity_poly.pdbx_seq_one_letter_code
_entity_poly.pdbx_strand_id
1 'polypeptide(L)'
;AHDCNLRCKDCFASTGDFGQGRMLMDYETGKRAIDFLIERSGDRKFLEVDFFGGEPSLNFGTVEKLVEYARSQEEPHNKKFRFTVTTNGVHLTDEMIDFINKEMYNVVLSIDGRKEVNDRMRVRVDGTGSYDRIIPNFKRLVDKRPKNKDWYVRGTYTKYNLDFSNDIMHLYDLGFDQISVEPVMADPSEPYAITEADLPKIFKEYEILSEKIQKIRDEGKFINFFHFMIDLDQGPCAIKRLRGCGSGNEYVSVTPDGDIYPCHQFVGITEFKMGNLYDGTFNEEMKDMFAHAHVYNKPECKKCWAKFYCSGGCNANNYIYAGDIHNAHKLSCQIQKKRLECAIMMKAVKMLDSAE
;
A
#
# COMPACT_ATOMS: atom_id res chain seq x y z
N ALA A 1 -14.21 2.91 -3.15
CA ALA A 1 -14.98 4.18 -3.15
C ALA A 1 -14.25 5.25 -3.94
N HIS A 2 -14.96 5.96 -4.82
CA HIS A 2 -14.50 7.18 -5.51
C HIS A 2 -15.02 8.44 -4.80
N ASP A 3 -14.96 8.45 -3.47
CA ASP A 3 -15.23 9.61 -2.60
C ASP A 3 -14.38 9.53 -1.34
N CYS A 4 -14.03 10.71 -0.78
CA CYS A 4 -13.21 10.81 0.42
C CYS A 4 -13.64 12.00 1.27
N ASN A 5 -13.53 11.86 2.59
CA ASN A 5 -13.75 12.91 3.58
C ASN A 5 -12.48 13.73 3.91
N LEU A 6 -11.36 13.45 3.22
CA LEU A 6 -10.14 14.25 3.23
C LEU A 6 -9.88 14.90 1.85
N ARG A 7 -8.93 15.86 1.84
CA ARG A 7 -8.41 16.54 0.67
C ARG A 7 -6.88 16.60 0.76
N CYS A 8 -6.28 15.39 0.81
CA CYS A 8 -4.82 15.27 0.90
C CYS A 8 -4.17 15.91 -0.32
N LYS A 9 -3.10 16.67 -0.10
CA LYS A 9 -2.43 17.43 -1.16
C LYS A 9 -1.62 16.55 -2.10
N ASP A 10 -1.15 15.42 -1.60
CA ASP A 10 -0.38 14.40 -2.33
C ASP A 10 -1.22 13.19 -2.75
N CYS A 11 -2.55 13.36 -2.83
CA CYS A 11 -3.46 12.26 -3.16
C CYS A 11 -3.32 11.83 -4.61
N PHE A 12 -2.76 10.65 -4.86
CA PHE A 12 -2.69 10.06 -6.20
C PHE A 12 -4.07 9.81 -6.83
N ALA A 13 -5.12 9.71 -6.00
CA ALA A 13 -6.51 9.48 -6.42
C ALA A 13 -7.30 10.80 -6.60
N SER A 14 -6.65 11.93 -6.91
CA SER A 14 -7.31 13.21 -7.17
C SER A 14 -8.36 13.58 -6.11
N THR A 15 -7.97 13.60 -4.84
CA THR A 15 -8.88 13.81 -3.69
C THR A 15 -9.92 12.70 -3.46
N GLY A 16 -9.68 11.51 -4.03
CA GLY A 16 -10.45 10.30 -3.82
C GLY A 16 -11.43 9.94 -4.93
N ASP A 17 -11.58 10.77 -5.97
CA ASP A 17 -12.49 10.53 -7.10
C ASP A 17 -11.78 9.98 -8.37
N PHE A 18 -10.45 9.86 -8.34
CA PHE A 18 -9.62 9.38 -9.44
C PHE A 18 -9.79 10.16 -10.75
N GLY A 19 -10.24 11.43 -10.67
CA GLY A 19 -10.57 12.25 -11.84
C GLY A 19 -11.79 11.80 -12.64
N GLN A 20 -12.58 10.86 -12.09
CA GLN A 20 -13.75 10.28 -12.74
C GLN A 20 -15.08 10.73 -12.11
N GLY A 21 -15.01 11.64 -11.15
CA GLY A 21 -16.17 12.08 -10.38
C GLY A 21 -16.46 11.20 -9.16
N ARG A 22 -17.22 11.78 -8.20
CA ARG A 22 -17.51 11.11 -6.93
C ARG A 22 -18.58 10.05 -7.10
N MET A 23 -18.27 8.84 -6.69
CA MET A 23 -19.15 7.69 -6.81
C MET A 23 -18.85 6.67 -5.71
N LEU A 24 -19.86 6.05 -5.15
CA LEU A 24 -19.72 4.89 -4.27
C LEU A 24 -20.12 3.63 -5.03
N MET A 25 -19.32 2.57 -4.89
CA MET A 25 -19.63 1.27 -5.47
C MET A 25 -20.93 0.75 -4.84
N ASP A 26 -21.88 0.34 -5.66
CA ASP A 26 -23.07 -0.34 -5.18
C ASP A 26 -22.80 -1.84 -4.88
N TYR A 27 -23.77 -2.48 -4.23
CA TYR A 27 -23.64 -3.89 -3.85
C TYR A 27 -23.52 -4.80 -5.07
N GLU A 28 -24.28 -4.53 -6.14
CA GLU A 28 -24.30 -5.38 -7.34
C GLU A 28 -22.96 -5.34 -8.08
N THR A 29 -22.36 -4.16 -8.23
CA THR A 29 -21.01 -4.01 -8.80
C THR A 29 -19.96 -4.76 -7.98
N GLY A 30 -20.00 -4.59 -6.65
CA GLY A 30 -19.08 -5.28 -5.75
C GLY A 30 -19.26 -6.80 -5.78
N LYS A 31 -20.50 -7.27 -5.85
CA LYS A 31 -20.82 -8.70 -6.00
C LYS A 31 -20.21 -9.26 -7.29
N ARG A 32 -20.40 -8.58 -8.43
CA ARG A 32 -19.80 -8.97 -9.72
C ARG A 32 -18.28 -9.01 -9.65
N ALA A 33 -17.65 -8.09 -8.91
CA ALA A 33 -16.20 -8.10 -8.72
C ALA A 33 -15.72 -9.34 -7.93
N ILE A 34 -16.48 -9.79 -6.92
CA ILE A 34 -16.20 -11.02 -6.18
C ILE A 34 -16.40 -12.24 -7.08
N ASP A 35 -17.47 -12.30 -7.85
CA ASP A 35 -17.76 -13.39 -8.80
C ASP A 35 -16.65 -13.47 -9.87
N PHE A 36 -16.22 -12.35 -10.43
CA PHE A 36 -15.10 -12.26 -11.36
C PHE A 36 -13.78 -12.78 -10.73
N LEU A 37 -13.49 -12.41 -9.47
CA LEU A 37 -12.32 -12.90 -8.76
C LEU A 37 -12.37 -14.43 -8.57
N ILE A 38 -13.52 -14.99 -8.21
CA ILE A 38 -13.71 -16.44 -8.06
C ILE A 38 -13.46 -17.14 -9.40
N GLU A 39 -14.11 -16.67 -10.48
CA GLU A 39 -14.00 -17.24 -11.83
C GLU A 39 -12.54 -17.23 -12.31
N ARG A 40 -11.82 -16.11 -12.12
CA ARG A 40 -10.44 -15.94 -12.60
C ARG A 40 -9.38 -16.57 -11.69
N SER A 41 -9.76 -17.05 -10.51
CA SER A 41 -8.80 -17.58 -9.53
C SER A 41 -8.29 -19.00 -9.84
N GLY A 42 -8.92 -19.73 -10.74
CA GLY A 42 -8.57 -21.14 -11.02
C GLY A 42 -8.52 -21.96 -9.72
N ASP A 43 -7.44 -22.72 -9.52
CA ASP A 43 -7.26 -23.61 -8.35
C ASP A 43 -6.75 -22.89 -7.09
N ARG A 44 -6.58 -21.56 -7.11
CA ARG A 44 -6.12 -20.81 -5.94
C ARG A 44 -7.16 -20.87 -4.83
N LYS A 45 -6.75 -21.37 -3.66
CA LYS A 45 -7.63 -21.50 -2.49
C LYS A 45 -7.85 -20.18 -1.76
N PHE A 46 -6.81 -19.35 -1.65
CA PHE A 46 -6.87 -18.07 -0.93
C PHE A 46 -7.04 -16.93 -1.91
N LEU A 47 -8.08 -16.13 -1.70
CA LEU A 47 -8.41 -14.95 -2.47
C LEU A 47 -8.33 -13.72 -1.55
N GLU A 48 -7.77 -12.64 -2.05
CA GLU A 48 -7.61 -11.40 -1.30
C GLU A 48 -8.46 -10.29 -1.91
N VAL A 49 -9.17 -9.56 -1.05
CA VAL A 49 -10.00 -8.40 -1.44
C VAL A 49 -9.61 -7.23 -0.58
N ASP A 50 -9.16 -6.15 -1.22
CA ASP A 50 -8.82 -4.89 -0.57
C ASP A 50 -9.94 -3.87 -0.76
N PHE A 51 -10.58 -3.47 0.34
CA PHE A 51 -11.48 -2.32 0.34
C PHE A 51 -10.67 -1.04 0.39
N PHE A 52 -10.66 -0.35 -0.75
CA PHE A 52 -9.79 0.78 -1.02
C PHE A 52 -10.54 1.91 -1.77
N GLY A 53 -9.81 2.94 -2.17
CA GLY A 53 -10.30 4.04 -3.02
C GLY A 53 -10.04 5.40 -2.41
N GLY A 54 -11.06 6.26 -2.33
CA GLY A 54 -11.01 7.48 -1.55
C GLY A 54 -11.01 7.13 -0.06
N GLU A 55 -12.19 6.88 0.52
CA GLU A 55 -12.33 6.39 1.89
C GLU A 55 -13.42 5.32 1.98
N PRO A 56 -13.06 4.04 2.21
CA PRO A 56 -14.03 2.94 2.28
C PRO A 56 -15.07 3.07 3.39
N SER A 57 -14.74 3.74 4.51
CA SER A 57 -15.67 3.93 5.62
C SER A 57 -16.91 4.75 5.24
N LEU A 58 -16.86 5.52 4.14
CA LEU A 58 -18.03 6.23 3.60
C LEU A 58 -19.05 5.28 2.96
N ASN A 59 -18.66 4.07 2.64
CA ASN A 59 -19.50 3.04 2.01
C ASN A 59 -19.54 1.75 2.83
N PHE A 60 -19.46 1.86 4.16
CA PHE A 60 -19.20 0.73 5.03
C PHE A 60 -20.32 -0.32 4.99
N GLY A 61 -21.57 0.07 4.89
CA GLY A 61 -22.67 -0.87 4.74
C GLY A 61 -22.62 -1.74 3.48
N THR A 62 -22.00 -1.25 2.41
CA THR A 62 -21.71 -2.09 1.23
C THR A 62 -20.53 -3.03 1.51
N VAL A 63 -19.49 -2.57 2.23
CA VAL A 63 -18.37 -3.43 2.65
C VAL A 63 -18.88 -4.62 3.47
N GLU A 64 -19.75 -4.40 4.46
CA GLU A 64 -20.34 -5.45 5.29
C GLU A 64 -21.08 -6.50 4.45
N LYS A 65 -21.95 -6.06 3.55
CA LYS A 65 -22.69 -6.96 2.65
C LYS A 65 -21.80 -7.75 1.71
N LEU A 66 -20.73 -7.14 1.19
CA LEU A 66 -19.77 -7.81 0.30
C LEU A 66 -18.94 -8.86 1.04
N VAL A 67 -18.53 -8.59 2.28
CA VAL A 67 -17.86 -9.57 3.14
C VAL A 67 -18.78 -10.75 3.40
N GLU A 68 -20.04 -10.52 3.77
CA GLU A 68 -21.04 -11.58 3.99
C GLU A 68 -21.24 -12.41 2.72
N TYR A 69 -21.40 -11.75 1.57
CA TYR A 69 -21.51 -12.43 0.28
C TYR A 69 -20.28 -13.30 -0.02
N ALA A 70 -19.09 -12.74 0.07
CA ALA A 70 -17.86 -13.49 -0.20
C ALA A 70 -17.70 -14.71 0.74
N ARG A 71 -18.03 -14.57 2.03
CA ARG A 71 -18.07 -15.69 2.99
C ARG A 71 -19.03 -16.79 2.55
N SER A 72 -20.23 -16.42 2.03
CA SER A 72 -21.20 -17.41 1.54
C SER A 72 -20.70 -18.19 0.31
N GLN A 73 -19.74 -17.63 -0.45
CA GLN A 73 -19.14 -18.27 -1.62
C GLN A 73 -17.93 -19.18 -1.30
N GLU A 74 -17.43 -19.16 -0.06
CA GLU A 74 -16.23 -19.91 0.32
C GLU A 74 -16.39 -21.42 0.15
N GLU A 75 -17.46 -22.00 0.72
CA GLU A 75 -17.72 -23.44 0.69
C GLU A 75 -18.09 -23.91 -0.74
N PRO A 76 -19.06 -23.28 -1.46
CA PRO A 76 -19.45 -23.70 -2.81
C PRO A 76 -18.29 -23.73 -3.81
N HIS A 77 -17.33 -22.82 -3.67
CA HIS A 77 -16.21 -22.68 -4.61
C HIS A 77 -14.88 -23.20 -4.08
N ASN A 78 -14.83 -23.79 -2.87
CA ASN A 78 -13.61 -24.23 -2.17
C ASN A 78 -12.56 -23.12 -2.08
N LYS A 79 -13.00 -21.91 -1.71
CA LYS A 79 -12.17 -20.71 -1.55
C LYS A 79 -12.11 -20.28 -0.08
N LYS A 80 -11.15 -19.40 0.22
CA LYS A 80 -11.03 -18.70 1.49
C LYS A 80 -10.67 -17.26 1.22
N PHE A 81 -11.51 -16.33 1.66
CA PHE A 81 -11.27 -14.90 1.49
C PHE A 81 -10.46 -14.31 2.64
N ARG A 82 -9.52 -13.45 2.29
CA ARG A 82 -8.81 -12.56 3.20
C ARG A 82 -9.13 -11.13 2.80
N PHE A 83 -9.65 -10.36 3.75
CA PHE A 83 -10.03 -8.98 3.49
C PHE A 83 -9.00 -8.04 4.08
N THR A 84 -8.67 -6.99 3.35
CA THR A 84 -7.93 -5.82 3.83
C THR A 84 -8.82 -4.59 3.71
N VAL A 85 -8.69 -3.67 4.63
CA VAL A 85 -9.25 -2.32 4.50
C VAL A 85 -8.17 -1.30 4.72
N THR A 86 -8.09 -0.31 3.82
CA THR A 86 -7.23 0.87 3.98
C THR A 86 -8.12 2.06 4.33
N THR A 87 -7.90 2.67 5.49
CA THR A 87 -8.71 3.79 5.96
C THR A 87 -7.88 4.96 6.45
N ASN A 88 -8.39 6.16 6.26
CA ASN A 88 -7.82 7.38 6.84
C ASN A 88 -8.24 7.61 8.31
N GLY A 89 -9.16 6.80 8.84
CA GLY A 89 -9.57 6.81 10.24
C GLY A 89 -10.37 8.01 10.73
N VAL A 90 -10.72 8.95 9.87
CA VAL A 90 -11.50 10.15 10.28
C VAL A 90 -12.88 9.78 10.79
N HIS A 91 -13.49 8.75 10.19
CA HIS A 91 -14.82 8.26 10.55
C HIS A 91 -14.78 6.76 10.81
N LEU A 92 -14.53 6.38 12.07
CA LEU A 92 -14.59 5.01 12.56
C LEU A 92 -15.46 4.96 13.81
N THR A 93 -16.66 4.37 13.71
CA THR A 93 -17.52 4.08 14.86
C THR A 93 -17.06 2.82 15.58
N ASP A 94 -17.56 2.55 16.79
CA ASP A 94 -17.21 1.33 17.52
C ASP A 94 -17.73 0.08 16.79
N GLU A 95 -18.89 0.16 16.14
CA GLU A 95 -19.43 -0.94 15.33
C GLU A 95 -18.53 -1.26 14.13
N MET A 96 -18.05 -0.22 13.43
CA MET A 96 -17.08 -0.39 12.33
C MET A 96 -15.78 -1.03 12.83
N ILE A 97 -15.25 -0.57 13.96
CA ILE A 97 -14.03 -1.11 14.56
C ILE A 97 -14.22 -2.59 14.93
N ASP A 98 -15.33 -2.94 15.53
CA ASP A 98 -15.63 -4.32 15.93
C ASP A 98 -15.79 -5.23 14.70
N PHE A 99 -16.46 -4.76 13.63
CA PHE A 99 -16.55 -5.48 12.37
C PHE A 99 -15.18 -5.65 11.69
N ILE A 100 -14.39 -4.58 11.59
CA ILE A 100 -13.04 -4.61 11.03
C ILE A 100 -12.18 -5.61 11.80
N ASN A 101 -12.20 -5.58 13.12
CA ASN A 101 -11.42 -6.48 13.95
C ASN A 101 -11.88 -7.95 13.85
N LYS A 102 -13.17 -8.18 13.59
CA LYS A 102 -13.72 -9.51 13.37
C LYS A 102 -13.39 -10.07 11.97
N GLU A 103 -13.62 -9.30 10.92
CA GLU A 103 -13.63 -9.82 9.54
C GLU A 103 -12.33 -9.56 8.77
N MET A 104 -11.68 -8.39 8.96
CA MET A 104 -10.49 -8.04 8.18
C MET A 104 -9.27 -8.83 8.65
N TYR A 105 -8.59 -9.49 7.71
CA TYR A 105 -7.31 -10.16 7.95
C TYR A 105 -6.21 -9.13 8.22
N ASN A 106 -6.21 -8.03 7.44
CA ASN A 106 -5.25 -6.95 7.58
C ASN A 106 -5.94 -5.57 7.58
N VAL A 107 -5.35 -4.58 8.24
CA VAL A 107 -5.83 -3.19 8.25
C VAL A 107 -4.68 -2.24 8.01
N VAL A 108 -4.86 -1.33 7.07
CA VAL A 108 -3.90 -0.26 6.76
C VAL A 108 -4.46 1.07 7.28
N LEU A 109 -3.74 1.70 8.19
CA LEU A 109 -4.12 2.92 8.89
C LEU A 109 -3.30 4.09 8.34
N SER A 110 -3.92 5.02 7.61
CA SER A 110 -3.23 6.06 6.87
C SER A 110 -2.90 7.27 7.75
N ILE A 111 -1.59 7.47 8.05
CA ILE A 111 -1.06 8.60 8.83
C ILE A 111 0.40 8.84 8.48
N ASP A 112 0.82 10.12 8.35
CA ASP A 112 2.15 10.46 7.85
C ASP A 112 3.23 10.65 8.95
N GLY A 113 2.83 10.78 10.21
CA GLY A 113 3.79 10.96 11.31
C GLY A 113 3.36 12.02 12.32
N ARG A 114 4.28 12.93 12.68
CA ARG A 114 4.01 14.04 13.61
C ARG A 114 2.82 14.88 13.16
N LYS A 115 2.14 15.52 14.11
CA LYS A 115 0.91 16.28 13.85
C LYS A 115 1.10 17.33 12.74
N GLU A 116 2.14 18.13 12.81
CA GLU A 116 2.43 19.18 11.83
C GLU A 116 2.74 18.63 10.43
N VAL A 117 3.33 17.43 10.34
CA VAL A 117 3.59 16.73 9.08
C VAL A 117 2.28 16.22 8.50
N ASN A 118 1.53 15.46 9.29
CA ASN A 118 0.24 14.91 8.87
C ASN A 118 -0.74 16.01 8.44
N ASP A 119 -0.92 17.04 9.27
CA ASP A 119 -1.91 18.09 9.06
C ASP A 119 -1.53 19.05 7.92
N ARG A 120 -0.25 19.09 7.51
CA ARG A 120 0.18 19.80 6.30
C ARG A 120 -0.34 19.16 5.04
N MET A 121 -0.35 17.82 4.97
CA MET A 121 -0.66 17.05 3.76
C MET A 121 -2.08 16.48 3.79
N ARG A 122 -2.51 15.89 4.92
CA ARG A 122 -3.83 15.24 5.09
C ARG A 122 -4.85 16.19 5.68
N VAL A 123 -5.30 17.13 4.86
CA VAL A 123 -6.30 18.13 5.29
C VAL A 123 -7.72 17.60 5.11
N ARG A 124 -8.60 18.01 6.00
CA ARG A 124 -10.05 17.76 5.91
C ARG A 124 -10.67 18.66 4.85
N VAL A 125 -11.92 18.37 4.49
CA VAL A 125 -12.70 19.15 3.51
C VAL A 125 -12.82 20.63 3.92
N ASP A 126 -12.87 20.91 5.22
CA ASP A 126 -12.90 22.27 5.78
C ASP A 126 -11.53 22.96 5.87
N GLY A 127 -10.47 22.31 5.37
CA GLY A 127 -9.10 22.82 5.38
C GLY A 127 -8.37 22.62 6.72
N THR A 128 -9.01 22.08 7.76
CA THR A 128 -8.36 21.79 9.04
C THR A 128 -7.56 20.50 9.00
N GLY A 129 -6.65 20.32 9.97
CA GLY A 129 -5.87 19.08 10.10
C GLY A 129 -6.73 17.88 10.50
N SER A 130 -6.23 16.70 10.20
CA SER A 130 -6.93 15.43 10.47
C SER A 130 -6.36 14.65 11.66
N TYR A 131 -5.15 14.96 12.12
CA TYR A 131 -4.38 14.20 13.12
C TYR A 131 -5.18 13.93 14.41
N ASP A 132 -5.74 14.97 15.02
CA ASP A 132 -6.45 14.86 16.31
C ASP A 132 -7.74 14.01 16.21
N ARG A 133 -8.28 13.82 15.01
CA ARG A 133 -9.42 12.92 14.74
C ARG A 133 -8.97 11.48 14.54
N ILE A 134 -7.82 11.29 13.89
CA ILE A 134 -7.31 9.99 13.46
C ILE A 134 -6.73 9.20 14.64
N ILE A 135 -5.88 9.81 15.45
CA ILE A 135 -5.13 9.11 16.51
C ILE A 135 -6.03 8.38 17.52
N PRO A 136 -7.10 9.00 18.08
CA PRO A 136 -7.97 8.28 19.02
C PRO A 136 -8.64 7.05 18.37
N ASN A 137 -9.06 7.18 17.11
CA ASN A 137 -9.71 6.10 16.38
C ASN A 137 -8.74 4.94 16.10
N PHE A 138 -7.51 5.25 15.68
CA PHE A 138 -6.49 4.22 15.43
C PHE A 138 -6.09 3.48 16.71
N LYS A 139 -5.90 4.20 17.83
CA LYS A 139 -5.63 3.56 19.11
C LYS A 139 -6.74 2.60 19.51
N ARG A 140 -8.01 3.03 19.46
CA ARG A 140 -9.16 2.15 19.77
C ARG A 140 -9.18 0.89 18.88
N LEU A 141 -8.87 1.01 17.59
CA LEU A 141 -8.85 -0.11 16.67
C LEU A 141 -7.71 -1.08 17.01
N VAL A 142 -6.49 -0.56 17.21
CA VAL A 142 -5.30 -1.36 17.48
C VAL A 142 -5.38 -2.03 18.86
N ASP A 143 -5.86 -1.33 19.88
CA ASP A 143 -6.02 -1.88 21.24
C ASP A 143 -6.99 -3.08 21.28
N LYS A 144 -8.00 -3.06 20.42
CA LYS A 144 -8.97 -4.16 20.26
C LYS A 144 -8.54 -5.21 19.22
N ARG A 145 -7.40 -5.03 18.51
CA ARG A 145 -7.02 -5.90 17.40
C ARG A 145 -6.61 -7.30 17.88
N PRO A 146 -7.20 -8.39 17.32
CA PRO A 146 -6.76 -9.75 17.64
C PRO A 146 -5.30 -10.00 17.25
N LYS A 147 -4.52 -10.67 18.11
CA LYS A 147 -3.09 -10.94 17.89
C LYS A 147 -2.74 -11.77 16.65
N ASN A 148 -3.71 -12.50 16.12
CA ASN A 148 -3.57 -13.32 14.92
C ASN A 148 -4.00 -12.61 13.64
N LYS A 149 -4.19 -11.29 13.69
CA LYS A 149 -4.57 -10.46 12.55
C LYS A 149 -3.60 -9.32 12.37
N ASP A 150 -3.29 -9.04 11.11
CA ASP A 150 -2.29 -8.03 10.74
C ASP A 150 -2.88 -6.61 10.75
N TRP A 151 -2.02 -5.65 10.99
CA TRP A 151 -2.28 -4.23 10.85
C TRP A 151 -0.97 -3.48 10.71
N TYR A 152 -1.01 -2.30 10.11
CA TYR A 152 0.10 -1.36 10.15
C TYR A 152 -0.36 0.06 9.87
N VAL A 153 0.37 1.04 10.40
CA VAL A 153 0.22 2.43 10.00
C VAL A 153 1.03 2.67 8.74
N ARG A 154 0.44 3.40 7.79
CA ARG A 154 1.07 3.76 6.53
C ARG A 154 1.06 5.25 6.31
N GLY A 155 2.24 5.83 6.11
CA GLY A 155 2.43 7.24 5.83
C GLY A 155 3.25 7.48 4.57
N THR A 156 3.33 8.76 4.23
CA THR A 156 4.14 9.27 3.14
C THR A 156 5.05 10.38 3.64
N TYR A 157 6.35 10.30 3.33
CA TYR A 157 7.23 11.43 3.54
C TYR A 157 7.44 12.22 2.24
N THR A 158 7.61 13.51 2.37
CA THR A 158 7.73 14.47 1.28
C THR A 158 9.02 15.28 1.43
N LYS A 159 9.29 16.18 0.50
CA LYS A 159 10.37 17.16 0.65
C LYS A 159 10.27 18.01 1.92
N TYR A 160 9.08 18.13 2.51
CA TYR A 160 8.85 18.93 3.70
C TYR A 160 9.27 18.24 4.99
N ASN A 161 9.43 16.91 4.99
CA ASN A 161 9.80 16.11 6.17
C ASN A 161 10.83 15.04 5.82
N LEU A 162 11.96 15.46 5.22
CA LEU A 162 13.07 14.55 4.92
C LEU A 162 13.76 14.00 6.19
N ASP A 163 13.38 14.48 7.38
CA ASP A 163 13.70 13.94 8.70
C ASP A 163 12.69 12.88 9.17
N PHE A 164 12.19 12.07 8.23
CA PHE A 164 11.09 11.11 8.42
C PHE A 164 11.36 10.05 9.49
N SER A 165 12.61 9.83 9.90
CA SER A 165 12.89 8.96 11.05
C SER A 165 12.24 9.47 12.33
N ASN A 166 12.08 10.80 12.48
CA ASN A 166 11.39 11.40 13.62
C ASN A 166 9.87 11.14 13.55
N ASP A 167 9.30 11.10 12.35
CA ASP A 167 7.89 10.73 12.15
C ASP A 167 7.62 9.27 12.51
N ILE A 168 8.53 8.37 12.11
CA ILE A 168 8.46 6.95 12.44
C ILE A 168 8.59 6.74 13.96
N MET A 169 9.54 7.42 14.62
CA MET A 169 9.69 7.33 16.07
C MET A 169 8.48 7.91 16.81
N HIS A 170 7.92 9.01 16.32
CA HIS A 170 6.69 9.57 16.88
C HIS A 170 5.53 8.57 16.84
N LEU A 171 5.34 7.88 15.70
CA LEU A 171 4.32 6.83 15.59
C LEU A 171 4.60 5.67 16.55
N TYR A 172 5.86 5.26 16.68
CA TYR A 172 6.28 4.25 17.65
C TYR A 172 5.97 4.65 19.10
N ASP A 173 6.30 5.88 19.49
CA ASP A 173 6.03 6.41 20.83
C ASP A 173 4.52 6.50 21.14
N LEU A 174 3.67 6.60 20.12
CA LEU A 174 2.22 6.51 20.24
C LEU A 174 1.71 5.08 20.48
N GLY A 175 2.59 4.07 20.36
CA GLY A 175 2.25 2.66 20.50
C GLY A 175 2.00 1.91 19.17
N PHE A 176 2.31 2.52 18.03
CA PHE A 176 2.23 1.83 16.75
C PHE A 176 3.60 1.21 16.40
N ASP A 177 3.70 -0.10 16.53
CA ASP A 177 4.94 -0.86 16.30
C ASP A 177 5.05 -1.50 14.91
N GLN A 178 4.00 -1.40 14.09
CA GLN A 178 3.95 -1.87 12.69
C GLN A 178 3.86 -0.64 11.77
N ILE A 179 4.97 -0.26 11.15
CA ILE A 179 5.07 1.04 10.47
C ILE A 179 5.58 0.87 9.05
N SER A 180 4.91 1.54 8.11
CA SER A 180 5.32 1.68 6.71
C SER A 180 5.29 3.17 6.33
N VAL A 181 6.41 3.75 5.95
CA VAL A 181 6.49 5.15 5.47
C VAL A 181 7.21 5.16 4.12
N GLU A 182 6.49 5.61 3.10
CA GLU A 182 6.95 5.65 1.71
C GLU A 182 7.38 7.06 1.27
N PRO A 183 8.30 7.20 0.31
CA PRO A 183 8.51 8.48 -0.35
C PRO A 183 7.29 8.87 -1.16
N VAL A 184 6.93 10.14 -1.17
CA VAL A 184 5.96 10.66 -2.13
C VAL A 184 6.49 10.46 -3.55
N MET A 185 5.61 9.97 -4.42
CA MET A 185 5.83 9.98 -5.87
C MET A 185 4.93 11.07 -6.45
N ALA A 186 5.54 12.11 -6.97
CA ALA A 186 4.84 13.29 -7.49
C ALA A 186 5.59 13.87 -8.69
N ASP A 187 4.89 14.65 -9.49
CA ASP A 187 5.53 15.45 -10.55
C ASP A 187 6.60 16.36 -9.93
N PRO A 188 7.80 16.46 -10.51
CA PRO A 188 8.87 17.31 -9.97
C PRO A 188 8.52 18.79 -9.83
N SER A 189 7.47 19.27 -10.51
CA SER A 189 6.96 20.63 -10.36
C SER A 189 6.18 20.87 -9.06
N GLU A 190 5.73 19.80 -8.41
CA GLU A 190 5.02 19.92 -7.15
C GLU A 190 5.96 20.34 -6.01
N PRO A 191 5.57 21.30 -5.15
CA PRO A 191 6.46 21.86 -4.14
C PRO A 191 6.87 20.85 -3.05
N TYR A 192 6.14 19.75 -2.91
CA TYR A 192 6.41 18.66 -1.98
C TYR A 192 7.16 17.48 -2.63
N ALA A 193 7.40 17.53 -3.94
CA ALA A 193 8.05 16.45 -4.67
C ALA A 193 9.49 16.22 -4.20
N ILE A 194 9.85 14.95 -4.11
CA ILE A 194 11.22 14.50 -3.87
C ILE A 194 11.93 14.40 -5.21
N THR A 195 13.16 14.90 -5.26
CA THR A 195 14.01 14.91 -6.44
C THR A 195 15.34 14.20 -6.17
N GLU A 196 16.17 14.01 -7.19
CA GLU A 196 17.51 13.44 -7.04
C GLU A 196 18.41 14.27 -6.11
N ALA A 197 18.20 15.59 -6.03
CA ALA A 197 18.94 16.48 -5.13
C ALA A 197 18.69 16.17 -3.63
N ASP A 198 17.57 15.56 -3.31
CA ASP A 198 17.19 15.20 -1.94
C ASP A 198 17.79 13.85 -1.49
N LEU A 199 18.28 13.03 -2.42
CA LEU A 199 18.76 11.68 -2.15
C LEU A 199 19.86 11.59 -1.08
N PRO A 200 20.88 12.47 -1.04
CA PRO A 200 21.91 12.38 -0.01
C PRO A 200 21.32 12.51 1.40
N LYS A 201 20.32 13.39 1.58
CA LYS A 201 19.63 13.58 2.85
C LYS A 201 18.75 12.37 3.18
N ILE A 202 18.02 11.85 2.21
CA ILE A 202 17.19 10.65 2.37
C ILE A 202 18.05 9.44 2.75
N PHE A 203 19.21 9.26 2.13
CA PHE A 203 20.12 8.15 2.44
C PHE A 203 20.62 8.23 3.87
N LYS A 204 21.04 9.43 4.28
CA LYS A 204 21.47 9.64 5.68
C LYS A 204 20.34 9.38 6.67
N GLU A 205 19.12 9.77 6.31
CA GLU A 205 17.96 9.57 7.18
C GLU A 205 17.57 8.09 7.33
N TYR A 206 17.75 7.26 6.28
CA TYR A 206 17.60 5.80 6.42
C TYR A 206 18.68 5.17 7.30
N GLU A 207 19.92 5.68 7.27
CA GLU A 207 20.98 5.25 8.18
C GLU A 207 20.59 5.59 9.64
N ILE A 208 20.20 6.83 9.91
CA ILE A 208 19.73 7.27 11.24
C ILE A 208 18.55 6.41 11.72
N LEU A 209 17.59 6.13 10.83
CA LEU A 209 16.46 5.27 11.15
C LEU A 209 16.90 3.85 11.53
N SER A 210 17.83 3.27 10.78
CA SER A 210 18.32 1.92 11.06
C SER A 210 19.03 1.84 12.41
N GLU A 211 19.82 2.86 12.78
CA GLU A 211 20.47 2.98 14.10
C GLU A 211 19.42 3.09 15.23
N LYS A 212 18.38 3.93 15.05
CA LYS A 212 17.30 4.08 16.03
C LYS A 212 16.54 2.76 16.24
N ILE A 213 16.22 2.05 15.16
CA ILE A 213 15.53 0.76 15.21
C ILE A 213 16.40 -0.30 15.89
N GLN A 214 17.70 -0.35 15.56
CA GLN A 214 18.62 -1.29 16.20
C GLN A 214 18.67 -1.05 17.71
N LYS A 215 18.80 0.20 18.16
CA LYS A 215 18.79 0.54 19.59
C LYS A 215 17.50 0.06 20.30
N ILE A 216 16.32 0.23 19.69
CA ILE A 216 15.05 -0.27 20.25
C ILE A 216 15.10 -1.80 20.41
N ARG A 217 15.65 -2.51 19.43
CA ARG A 217 15.78 -3.97 19.47
C ARG A 217 16.80 -4.46 20.50
N ASP A 218 17.90 -3.74 20.67
CA ASP A 218 18.93 -4.02 21.70
C ASP A 218 18.36 -3.84 23.12
N GLU A 219 17.37 -2.95 23.28
CA GLU A 219 16.60 -2.80 24.53
C GLU A 219 15.54 -3.92 24.72
N GLY A 220 15.47 -4.93 23.86
CA GLY A 220 14.51 -6.01 23.91
C GLY A 220 13.09 -5.61 23.50
N LYS A 221 12.91 -4.42 22.91
CA LYS A 221 11.62 -3.93 22.45
C LYS A 221 11.36 -4.30 20.98
N PHE A 222 10.10 -4.34 20.60
CA PHE A 222 9.69 -4.68 19.24
C PHE A 222 9.35 -3.42 18.46
N ILE A 223 9.89 -3.30 17.25
CA ILE A 223 9.47 -2.38 16.21
C ILE A 223 9.66 -3.04 14.86
N ASN A 224 8.66 -2.93 14.02
CA ASN A 224 8.67 -3.40 12.65
C ASN A 224 8.53 -2.22 11.69
N PHE A 225 9.62 -1.88 11.00
CA PHE A 225 9.58 -0.99 9.86
C PHE A 225 9.55 -1.83 8.58
N PHE A 226 8.42 -1.83 7.90
CA PHE A 226 8.11 -2.71 6.77
C PHE A 226 9.22 -2.75 5.71
N HIS A 227 9.82 -1.60 5.39
CA HIS A 227 10.83 -1.50 4.33
C HIS A 227 12.22 -2.06 4.71
N PHE A 228 12.43 -2.40 5.98
CA PHE A 228 13.61 -3.12 6.46
C PHE A 228 13.33 -4.60 6.72
N MET A 229 12.09 -5.05 6.53
CA MET A 229 11.72 -6.47 6.61
C MET A 229 12.12 -7.19 5.34
N ILE A 230 13.37 -7.58 5.26
CA ILE A 230 13.88 -8.35 4.13
C ILE A 230 14.30 -9.72 4.65
N ASP A 231 13.63 -10.75 4.16
CA ASP A 231 14.06 -12.12 4.39
C ASP A 231 15.28 -12.40 3.50
N LEU A 232 16.46 -12.26 4.10
CA LEU A 232 17.73 -12.54 3.44
C LEU A 232 18.06 -14.02 3.39
N ASP A 233 17.38 -14.85 4.17
CA ASP A 233 17.62 -16.29 4.26
C ASP A 233 16.84 -17.05 3.18
N GLN A 234 15.53 -16.80 3.06
CA GLN A 234 14.66 -17.48 2.09
C GLN A 234 14.12 -16.55 1.00
N GLY A 235 13.78 -15.31 1.37
CA GLY A 235 13.14 -14.32 0.52
C GLY A 235 11.71 -14.71 0.11
N PRO A 236 11.01 -13.87 -0.66
CA PRO A 236 9.66 -14.15 -1.15
C PRO A 236 9.67 -15.28 -2.20
N CYS A 237 8.49 -15.82 -2.52
CA CYS A 237 8.35 -16.82 -3.58
C CYS A 237 8.88 -16.29 -4.93
N ALA A 238 9.28 -17.20 -5.82
CA ALA A 238 9.94 -16.87 -7.10
C ALA A 238 9.12 -15.86 -7.94
N ILE A 239 7.80 -16.00 -8.01
CA ILE A 239 6.94 -15.10 -8.78
C ILE A 239 6.98 -13.68 -8.21
N LYS A 240 6.87 -13.52 -6.88
CA LYS A 240 6.97 -12.21 -6.22
C LYS A 240 8.34 -11.57 -6.39
N ARG A 241 9.42 -12.36 -6.39
CA ARG A 241 10.77 -11.85 -6.69
C ARG A 241 10.90 -11.31 -8.11
N LEU A 242 10.15 -11.85 -9.04
CA LEU A 242 10.21 -11.46 -10.45
C LEU A 242 9.29 -10.27 -10.77
N ARG A 243 8.06 -10.26 -10.26
CA ARG A 243 6.97 -9.38 -10.70
C ARG A 243 6.47 -8.40 -9.65
N GLY A 244 6.88 -8.53 -8.39
CA GLY A 244 6.39 -7.68 -7.29
C GLY A 244 4.95 -7.99 -6.92
N CYS A 245 4.09 -6.95 -6.90
CA CYS A 245 2.69 -7.06 -6.47
C CYS A 245 1.76 -7.80 -7.44
N GLY A 246 2.22 -8.08 -8.66
CA GLY A 246 1.41 -8.77 -9.67
C GLY A 246 0.33 -7.91 -10.33
N SER A 247 0.46 -6.57 -10.30
CA SER A 247 -0.49 -5.66 -10.95
C SER A 247 -0.80 -6.07 -12.39
N GLY A 248 -2.07 -6.00 -12.79
CA GLY A 248 -2.57 -6.34 -14.11
C GLY A 248 -2.64 -7.84 -14.43
N ASN A 249 -2.00 -8.70 -13.64
CA ASN A 249 -2.00 -10.14 -13.87
C ASN A 249 -2.60 -10.94 -12.70
N GLU A 250 -2.12 -10.72 -11.47
CA GLU A 250 -2.57 -11.40 -10.25
C GLU A 250 -3.37 -10.48 -9.33
N TYR A 251 -3.31 -9.19 -9.58
CA TYR A 251 -3.99 -8.12 -8.89
C TYR A 251 -4.62 -7.18 -9.91
N VAL A 252 -5.88 -6.83 -9.73
CA VAL A 252 -6.61 -5.83 -10.51
C VAL A 252 -7.40 -4.92 -9.58
N SER A 253 -7.77 -3.75 -10.06
CA SER A 253 -8.65 -2.81 -9.37
C SER A 253 -9.98 -2.72 -10.14
N VAL A 254 -11.09 -2.71 -9.41
CA VAL A 254 -12.43 -2.51 -9.97
C VAL A 254 -13.00 -1.20 -9.44
N THR A 255 -13.49 -0.37 -10.35
CA THR A 255 -14.11 0.93 -10.05
C THR A 255 -15.60 0.79 -9.71
N PRO A 256 -16.24 1.82 -9.11
CA PRO A 256 -17.66 1.76 -8.79
C PRO A 256 -18.61 1.55 -9.99
N ASP A 257 -18.18 1.89 -11.21
CA ASP A 257 -18.91 1.67 -12.46
C ASP A 257 -18.55 0.34 -13.17
N GLY A 258 -17.75 -0.49 -12.50
CA GLY A 258 -17.41 -1.83 -12.96
C GLY A 258 -16.21 -1.91 -13.91
N ASP A 259 -15.51 -0.82 -14.17
CA ASP A 259 -14.30 -0.82 -14.98
C ASP A 259 -13.15 -1.54 -14.27
N ILE A 260 -12.35 -2.29 -15.02
CA ILE A 260 -11.23 -3.07 -14.53
C ILE A 260 -9.92 -2.40 -14.97
N TYR A 261 -9.01 -2.18 -14.01
CA TYR A 261 -7.67 -1.62 -14.23
C TYR A 261 -6.58 -2.50 -13.62
N PRO A 262 -5.31 -2.41 -14.09
CA PRO A 262 -4.19 -3.20 -13.56
C PRO A 262 -3.94 -3.01 -12.06
N CYS A 263 -4.17 -1.81 -11.53
CA CYS A 263 -4.19 -1.49 -10.10
C CYS A 263 -4.86 -0.13 -9.87
N HIS A 264 -5.05 0.24 -8.61
CA HIS A 264 -5.68 1.51 -8.24
C HIS A 264 -4.95 2.76 -8.74
N GLN A 265 -3.62 2.70 -9.00
CA GLN A 265 -2.88 3.84 -9.54
C GLN A 265 -3.06 4.03 -11.06
N PHE A 266 -3.58 3.03 -11.77
CA PHE A 266 -3.92 3.16 -13.19
C PHE A 266 -5.39 3.56 -13.42
N VAL A 267 -6.21 3.62 -12.36
CA VAL A 267 -7.61 4.03 -12.48
C VAL A 267 -7.68 5.45 -13.07
N GLY A 268 -8.52 5.61 -14.10
CA GLY A 268 -8.67 6.87 -14.85
C GLY A 268 -7.71 7.05 -16.02
N ILE A 269 -6.68 6.22 -16.16
CA ILE A 269 -5.81 6.22 -17.35
C ILE A 269 -6.44 5.29 -18.39
N THR A 270 -7.19 5.87 -19.32
CA THR A 270 -8.07 5.17 -20.26
C THR A 270 -7.39 4.04 -21.02
N GLU A 271 -6.13 4.23 -21.43
CA GLU A 271 -5.34 3.23 -22.17
C GLU A 271 -5.03 1.97 -21.35
N PHE A 272 -5.15 2.03 -20.02
CA PHE A 272 -4.97 0.88 -19.14
C PHE A 272 -6.29 0.25 -18.67
N LYS A 273 -7.43 0.66 -19.22
CA LYS A 273 -8.68 -0.02 -18.96
C LYS A 273 -8.63 -1.44 -19.54
N MET A 274 -8.72 -2.43 -18.65
CA MET A 274 -8.65 -3.86 -19.00
C MET A 274 -10.00 -4.45 -19.42
N GLY A 275 -11.10 -3.79 -19.10
CA GLY A 275 -12.45 -4.27 -19.38
C GLY A 275 -13.49 -3.70 -18.45
N ASN A 276 -14.69 -4.30 -18.46
CA ASN A 276 -15.78 -3.92 -17.58
C ASN A 276 -16.60 -5.14 -17.15
N LEU A 277 -17.04 -5.17 -15.90
CA LEU A 277 -17.79 -6.29 -15.31
C LEU A 277 -19.19 -6.50 -15.91
N TYR A 278 -19.78 -5.45 -16.49
CA TYR A 278 -21.15 -5.48 -16.99
C TYR A 278 -21.25 -6.00 -18.41
N ASP A 279 -20.27 -5.71 -19.26
CA ASP A 279 -20.20 -6.21 -20.63
C ASP A 279 -19.36 -7.49 -20.78
N GLY A 280 -18.71 -7.92 -19.70
CA GLY A 280 -17.89 -9.14 -19.67
C GLY A 280 -16.57 -9.01 -20.44
N THR A 281 -16.19 -7.82 -20.87
CA THR A 281 -14.93 -7.61 -21.58
C THR A 281 -13.73 -7.73 -20.64
N PHE A 282 -12.64 -8.33 -21.13
CA PHE A 282 -11.36 -8.37 -20.44
C PHE A 282 -10.20 -8.49 -21.42
N ASN A 283 -9.22 -7.62 -21.32
CA ASN A 283 -8.07 -7.53 -22.21
C ASN A 283 -6.96 -8.49 -21.76
N GLU A 284 -6.94 -9.70 -22.30
CA GLU A 284 -5.91 -10.71 -22.01
C GLU A 284 -4.52 -10.28 -22.52
N GLU A 285 -4.42 -9.52 -23.62
CA GLU A 285 -3.13 -9.01 -24.12
C GLU A 285 -2.50 -8.05 -23.14
N MET A 286 -3.29 -7.16 -22.54
CA MET A 286 -2.81 -6.26 -21.48
C MET A 286 -2.39 -7.04 -20.23
N LYS A 287 -3.15 -8.05 -19.82
CA LYS A 287 -2.74 -8.93 -18.72
C LYS A 287 -1.39 -9.59 -19.01
N ASP A 288 -1.18 -10.10 -20.22
CA ASP A 288 0.09 -10.69 -20.64
C ASP A 288 1.22 -9.67 -20.67
N MET A 289 0.97 -8.45 -21.12
CA MET A 289 1.94 -7.34 -21.05
C MET A 289 2.41 -7.12 -19.61
N PHE A 290 1.51 -7.04 -18.65
CA PHE A 290 1.86 -6.91 -17.23
C PHE A 290 2.55 -8.16 -16.67
N ALA A 291 2.16 -9.36 -17.09
CA ALA A 291 2.83 -10.60 -16.72
C ALA A 291 4.29 -10.63 -17.17
N HIS A 292 4.60 -9.98 -18.30
CA HIS A 292 5.94 -9.86 -18.85
C HIS A 292 6.73 -8.66 -18.32
N ALA A 293 6.14 -7.76 -17.54
CA ALA A 293 6.82 -6.63 -16.90
C ALA A 293 7.65 -7.07 -15.66
N HIS A 294 8.51 -8.05 -15.84
CA HIS A 294 9.34 -8.63 -14.77
C HIS A 294 10.82 -8.23 -14.89
N VAL A 295 11.61 -8.51 -13.84
CA VAL A 295 13.01 -8.06 -13.72
C VAL A 295 13.94 -8.44 -14.87
N TYR A 296 13.65 -9.50 -15.60
CA TYR A 296 14.43 -9.91 -16.77
C TYR A 296 14.04 -9.19 -18.06
N ASN A 297 12.87 -8.55 -18.09
CA ASN A 297 12.39 -7.78 -19.24
C ASN A 297 12.55 -6.26 -19.04
N LYS A 298 13.06 -5.83 -17.88
CA LYS A 298 13.42 -4.44 -17.59
C LYS A 298 14.95 -4.28 -17.77
N PRO A 299 15.43 -3.47 -18.73
CA PRO A 299 16.86 -3.40 -19.07
C PRO A 299 17.78 -3.12 -17.88
N GLU A 300 17.42 -2.13 -17.04
CA GLU A 300 18.22 -1.74 -15.87
C GLU A 300 18.17 -2.80 -14.76
N CYS A 301 17.10 -3.59 -14.68
CA CYS A 301 16.94 -4.60 -13.66
C CYS A 301 17.78 -5.86 -13.91
N LYS A 302 18.04 -6.21 -15.18
CA LYS A 302 18.81 -7.42 -15.54
C LYS A 302 20.13 -7.54 -14.80
N LYS A 303 20.86 -6.43 -14.64
CA LYS A 303 22.19 -6.37 -14.01
C LYS A 303 22.15 -5.82 -12.59
N CYS A 304 20.96 -5.50 -12.05
CA CYS A 304 20.82 -4.91 -10.72
C CYS A 304 21.00 -5.97 -9.64
N TRP A 305 21.87 -5.71 -8.66
CA TRP A 305 22.09 -6.60 -7.52
C TRP A 305 20.84 -6.76 -6.65
N ALA A 306 19.99 -5.70 -6.57
CA ALA A 306 18.80 -5.66 -5.75
C ALA A 306 17.55 -6.30 -6.39
N LYS A 307 17.63 -6.79 -7.64
CA LYS A 307 16.46 -7.14 -8.46
C LYS A 307 15.48 -8.11 -7.81
N PHE A 308 15.97 -9.11 -7.07
CA PHE A 308 15.11 -10.13 -6.45
C PHE A 308 14.48 -9.71 -5.12
N TYR A 309 14.88 -8.57 -4.59
CA TYR A 309 14.26 -7.94 -3.42
C TYR A 309 13.40 -6.74 -3.80
N CYS A 310 13.77 -6.03 -4.88
CA CYS A 310 13.01 -4.90 -5.43
C CYS A 310 11.87 -5.36 -6.36
N SER A 311 12.04 -6.51 -7.05
CA SER A 311 11.08 -7.09 -7.99
C SER A 311 10.74 -6.19 -9.19
N GLY A 312 11.64 -5.26 -9.56
CA GLY A 312 11.47 -4.37 -10.72
C GLY A 312 10.68 -3.08 -10.44
N GLY A 313 10.41 -2.76 -9.18
CA GLY A 313 9.71 -1.55 -8.77
C GLY A 313 8.19 -1.58 -9.03
N CYS A 314 7.54 -0.43 -8.82
CA CYS A 314 6.12 -0.24 -9.07
C CYS A 314 5.87 0.01 -10.56
N ASN A 315 5.02 -0.78 -11.21
CA ASN A 315 4.70 -0.62 -12.63
C ASN A 315 4.01 0.73 -12.92
N ALA A 316 3.16 1.21 -12.02
CA ALA A 316 2.53 2.53 -12.18
C ALA A 316 3.57 3.66 -12.09
N ASN A 317 4.47 3.65 -11.09
CA ASN A 317 5.52 4.65 -10.99
C ASN A 317 6.49 4.57 -12.19
N ASN A 318 6.79 3.38 -12.68
CA ASN A 318 7.60 3.20 -13.89
C ASN A 318 6.93 3.85 -15.10
N TYR A 319 5.63 3.61 -15.30
CA TYR A 319 4.89 4.23 -16.39
C TYR A 319 4.80 5.75 -16.23
N ILE A 320 4.33 6.22 -15.09
CA ILE A 320 4.06 7.66 -14.87
C ILE A 320 5.35 8.50 -14.92
N TYR A 321 6.45 8.02 -14.32
CA TYR A 321 7.69 8.80 -14.15
C TYR A 321 8.85 8.36 -15.04
N ALA A 322 8.76 7.23 -15.72
CA ALA A 322 9.76 6.76 -16.68
C ALA A 322 9.18 6.39 -18.06
N GLY A 323 7.89 6.67 -18.30
CA GLY A 323 7.20 6.61 -19.59
C GLY A 323 6.80 5.21 -20.05
N ASP A 324 7.20 4.14 -19.36
CA ASP A 324 6.85 2.74 -19.71
C ASP A 324 6.94 1.86 -18.48
N ILE A 325 6.04 0.87 -18.35
CA ILE A 325 6.06 -0.12 -17.26
C ILE A 325 7.36 -0.93 -17.21
N HIS A 326 8.07 -1.04 -18.34
CA HIS A 326 9.34 -1.76 -18.45
C HIS A 326 10.58 -0.88 -18.13
N ASN A 327 10.43 0.43 -17.99
CA ASN A 327 11.49 1.34 -17.61
C ASN A 327 11.52 1.53 -16.10
N ALA A 328 12.66 1.28 -15.46
CA ALA A 328 12.75 1.46 -14.02
C ALA A 328 12.85 2.94 -13.64
N HIS A 329 11.98 3.41 -12.73
CA HIS A 329 12.05 4.77 -12.20
C HIS A 329 13.29 4.95 -11.33
N LYS A 330 14.27 5.76 -11.80
CA LYS A 330 15.62 5.87 -11.23
C LYS A 330 15.63 6.31 -9.77
N LEU A 331 14.84 7.31 -9.41
CA LEU A 331 14.72 7.80 -8.03
C LEU A 331 14.27 6.68 -7.08
N SER A 332 13.20 5.96 -7.43
CA SER A 332 12.71 4.81 -6.66
C SER A 332 13.77 3.71 -6.55
N CYS A 333 14.53 3.45 -7.60
CA CYS A 333 15.61 2.46 -7.59
C CYS A 333 16.72 2.80 -6.58
N GLN A 334 17.12 4.07 -6.48
CA GLN A 334 18.16 4.50 -5.57
C GLN A 334 17.68 4.42 -4.11
N ILE A 335 16.47 4.87 -3.82
CA ILE A 335 15.86 4.77 -2.49
C ILE A 335 15.73 3.30 -2.07
N GLN A 336 15.25 2.44 -2.96
CA GLN A 336 15.10 1.02 -2.65
C GLN A 336 16.44 0.31 -2.39
N LYS A 337 17.50 0.63 -3.13
CA LYS A 337 18.83 0.11 -2.87
C LYS A 337 19.32 0.52 -1.49
N LYS A 338 19.11 1.79 -1.10
CA LYS A 338 19.51 2.27 0.23
C LYS A 338 18.77 1.57 1.37
N ARG A 339 17.46 1.33 1.21
CA ARG A 339 16.67 0.50 2.15
C ARG A 339 17.26 -0.90 2.31
N LEU A 340 17.62 -1.54 1.19
CA LEU A 340 18.24 -2.85 1.19
C LEU A 340 19.62 -2.86 1.88
N GLU A 341 20.46 -1.85 1.64
CA GLU A 341 21.75 -1.69 2.31
C GLU A 341 21.57 -1.60 3.84
N CYS A 342 20.63 -0.76 4.31
CA CYS A 342 20.32 -0.65 5.73
C CYS A 342 19.81 -1.98 6.33
N ALA A 343 18.92 -2.68 5.62
CA ALA A 343 18.41 -3.97 6.07
C ALA A 343 19.51 -5.05 6.15
N ILE A 344 20.42 -5.08 5.17
CA ILE A 344 21.58 -5.99 5.18
C ILE A 344 22.51 -5.66 6.35
N MET A 345 22.79 -4.38 6.58
CA MET A 345 23.61 -3.93 7.71
C MET A 345 23.00 -4.38 9.04
N MET A 346 21.71 -4.15 9.26
CA MET A 346 21.03 -4.58 10.49
C MET A 346 21.07 -6.10 10.70
N LYS A 347 20.97 -6.89 9.62
CA LYS A 347 21.10 -8.35 9.70
C LYS A 347 22.56 -8.75 10.05
N ALA A 348 23.55 -8.10 9.48
CA ALA A 348 24.97 -8.37 9.75
C ALA A 348 25.32 -8.09 11.22
N VAL A 349 24.87 -6.97 11.77
CA VAL A 349 25.04 -6.64 13.20
C VAL A 349 24.44 -7.75 14.06
N LYS A 350 23.20 -8.14 13.83
CA LYS A 350 22.55 -9.22 14.59
C LYS A 350 23.31 -10.56 14.53
N MET A 351 23.92 -10.87 13.39
CA MET A 351 24.71 -12.11 13.24
C MET A 351 26.02 -12.05 14.04
N LEU A 352 26.67 -10.89 14.11
CA LEU A 352 27.89 -10.70 14.89
C LEU A 352 27.61 -10.82 16.40
N ASP A 353 26.55 -10.14 16.89
CA ASP A 353 26.12 -10.21 18.29
C ASP A 353 25.73 -11.64 18.72
N SER A 354 25.26 -12.47 17.78
CA SER A 354 24.88 -13.86 18.06
C SER A 354 26.08 -14.83 18.05
N ALA A 355 27.25 -14.38 17.59
CA ALA A 355 28.47 -15.17 17.50
C ALA A 355 29.42 -14.95 18.69
N GLU A 356 29.19 -13.90 19.48
CA GLU A 356 29.79 -13.63 20.80
C GLU A 356 28.99 -14.28 21.94
#